data_c10f79d95b7377b22016e6744bc16e20
#
_entry.id   c10f79d95b7377b22016e6744bc16e20
#
_cell.length_a   1.000
_cell.length_b   1.000
_cell.length_c   1.000
_cell.angle_alpha   90.00
_cell.angle_beta   90.00
_cell.angle_gamma   90.00
#
_symmetry.space_group_name_H-M   'P 1'
#
loop_
_entity.id
_entity.type
_entity.pdbx_description
1 polymer ?
#
loop_
_entity_poly.entity_id
_entity_poly.type
_entity_poly.pdbx_seq_one_letter_code
_entity_poly.pdbx_strand_id
1 'polypeptide(L)'
;MRKSLLTLGLLAAVSAPVMAADYSDGDIHKNDYKWMQFNLMAAIDELPGESSHDYLEMEFGGRSGIFDLYGYVDVFNLTSDPGSDKAGAEKMFMKFAPRMSLDGLTGKDLSFGPVQELYVSTLMEWGGNSGVNTQKVGLGSDVMVPWLGKIGLNLYGTYDSNNKDWNGYQVSANWFKPFYFFENGSFVSYQGYIDYQFGLEDKYSSASNGGAMYNGIYWHSDRFAVGYGLKGYKDIYGIKDTDGFKSTGFGHYVAVTYKF
;
A
#
# COMPACT_ATOMS: atom_id res chain seq x y z
N MET A 1 -10.87 -43.80 -14.77
CA MET A 1 -10.10 -43.02 -13.79
C MET A 1 -9.83 -41.64 -14.39
N ARG A 2 -10.73 -40.68 -14.13
CA ARG A 2 -10.55 -39.25 -14.50
C ARG A 2 -9.97 -38.58 -13.28
N LYS A 3 -8.66 -38.31 -13.29
CA LYS A 3 -7.99 -37.48 -12.27
C LYS A 3 -8.21 -36.01 -12.59
N SER A 4 -8.78 -35.34 -11.66
CA SER A 4 -9.18 -33.95 -11.59
C SER A 4 -8.01 -33.00 -11.88
N LEU A 5 -8.12 -32.25 -12.97
CA LEU A 5 -7.35 -31.04 -13.26
C LEU A 5 -8.14 -29.82 -12.74
N LEU A 6 -8.28 -29.69 -11.44
CA LEU A 6 -9.06 -28.62 -10.82
C LEU A 6 -8.34 -27.92 -9.66
N THR A 7 -7.01 -27.90 -9.66
CA THR A 7 -6.25 -27.29 -8.55
C THR A 7 -5.25 -26.20 -8.96
N LEU A 8 -5.36 -25.63 -10.17
CA LEU A 8 -4.47 -24.54 -10.58
C LEU A 8 -5.16 -23.16 -10.68
N GLY A 9 -6.41 -23.05 -10.30
CA GLY A 9 -7.18 -21.81 -10.48
C GLY A 9 -7.22 -20.84 -9.31
N LEU A 10 -6.75 -21.20 -8.11
CA LEU A 10 -6.92 -20.37 -6.90
C LEU A 10 -5.63 -19.70 -6.39
N LEU A 11 -4.49 -19.96 -6.99
CA LEU A 11 -3.23 -19.28 -6.63
C LEU A 11 -3.05 -17.91 -7.31
N ALA A 12 -3.97 -17.53 -8.20
CA ALA A 12 -3.88 -16.30 -8.98
C ALA A 12 -4.33 -15.02 -8.26
N ALA A 13 -4.94 -15.14 -7.07
CA ALA A 13 -5.50 -13.97 -6.38
C ALA A 13 -4.51 -13.23 -5.47
N VAL A 14 -3.29 -13.72 -5.28
CA VAL A 14 -2.31 -13.11 -4.35
C VAL A 14 -0.93 -12.88 -5.01
N SER A 15 -0.71 -13.37 -6.22
CA SER A 15 0.48 -13.02 -6.99
C SER A 15 0.06 -12.08 -8.13
N ALA A 16 0.28 -10.78 -7.97
CA ALA A 16 0.39 -9.94 -9.14
C ALA A 16 1.30 -10.65 -10.16
N PRO A 17 0.96 -10.69 -11.44
CA PRO A 17 1.79 -11.38 -12.42
C PRO A 17 3.22 -10.90 -12.31
N VAL A 18 4.16 -11.83 -12.19
CA VAL A 18 5.60 -11.54 -12.07
C VAL A 18 6.16 -10.88 -13.33
N MET A 19 5.37 -10.92 -14.42
CA MET A 19 5.78 -10.41 -15.72
C MET A 19 5.15 -9.05 -16.02
N ALA A 20 5.80 -8.26 -16.85
CA ALA A 20 5.24 -7.06 -17.44
C ALA A 20 3.87 -7.38 -18.09
N ALA A 21 2.96 -6.41 -18.06
CA ALA A 21 1.70 -6.57 -18.75
C ALA A 21 1.95 -6.61 -20.26
N ASP A 22 1.33 -7.57 -20.95
CA ASP A 22 1.48 -7.75 -22.39
C ASP A 22 0.28 -7.16 -23.12
N TYR A 23 0.51 -6.14 -23.92
CA TYR A 23 -0.48 -5.47 -24.77
C TYR A 23 -0.23 -5.69 -26.27
N SER A 24 0.67 -6.61 -26.64
CA SER A 24 1.16 -6.80 -28.01
C SER A 24 0.10 -7.28 -29.02
N ASP A 25 -0.97 -7.93 -28.53
CA ASP A 25 -2.09 -8.38 -29.37
C ASP A 25 -3.25 -7.37 -29.49
N GLY A 26 -3.13 -6.21 -28.80
CA GLY A 26 -4.15 -5.16 -28.78
C GLY A 26 -5.30 -5.41 -27.82
N ASP A 27 -5.35 -6.54 -27.11
CA ASP A 27 -6.33 -6.78 -26.05
C ASP A 27 -5.86 -6.15 -24.72
N ILE A 28 -6.41 -4.99 -24.41
CA ILE A 28 -6.08 -4.26 -23.19
C ILE A 28 -6.58 -4.98 -21.92
N HIS A 29 -7.55 -5.91 -22.04
CA HIS A 29 -8.15 -6.62 -20.91
C HIS A 29 -7.50 -7.98 -20.61
N LYS A 30 -6.55 -8.42 -21.40
CA LYS A 30 -5.81 -9.67 -21.27
C LYS A 30 -5.11 -9.82 -19.89
N ASN A 31 -4.72 -8.70 -19.28
CA ASN A 31 -4.00 -8.66 -18.00
C ASN A 31 -4.91 -8.36 -16.82
N ASP A 32 -6.25 -8.36 -17.01
CA ASP A 32 -7.20 -7.99 -15.96
C ASP A 32 -7.18 -9.01 -14.82
N TYR A 33 -7.16 -8.49 -13.59
CA TYR A 33 -7.35 -9.27 -12.37
C TYR A 33 -7.93 -8.37 -11.27
N LYS A 34 -8.51 -8.98 -10.25
CA LYS A 34 -9.04 -8.27 -9.08
C LYS A 34 -8.88 -9.11 -7.82
N TRP A 35 -8.78 -8.43 -6.70
CA TRP A 35 -8.80 -9.02 -5.38
C TRP A 35 -9.39 -8.04 -4.35
N MET A 36 -9.93 -8.57 -3.28
CA MET A 36 -10.43 -7.80 -2.15
C MET A 36 -10.23 -8.62 -0.86
N GLN A 37 -9.96 -7.92 0.23
CA GLN A 37 -9.83 -8.52 1.54
C GLN A 37 -10.25 -7.57 2.66
N PHE A 38 -10.59 -8.15 3.81
CA PHE A 38 -10.74 -7.42 5.06
C PHE A 38 -9.64 -7.82 6.03
N ASN A 39 -9.00 -6.83 6.63
CA ASN A 39 -7.98 -6.97 7.63
C ASN A 39 -8.51 -6.43 8.96
N LEU A 40 -8.60 -7.29 9.98
CA LEU A 40 -8.76 -6.83 11.36
C LEU A 40 -7.38 -6.58 11.92
N MET A 41 -7.10 -5.34 12.27
CA MET A 41 -5.79 -4.86 12.65
C MET A 41 -5.77 -4.40 14.12
N ALA A 42 -4.67 -4.68 14.81
CA ALA A 42 -4.31 -4.03 16.05
C ALA A 42 -2.99 -3.29 15.86
N ALA A 43 -3.01 -1.98 16.02
CA ALA A 43 -1.84 -1.12 16.04
C ALA A 43 -1.42 -0.85 17.49
N ILE A 44 -0.13 -0.89 17.76
CA ILE A 44 0.47 -0.63 19.06
C ILE A 44 1.60 0.37 18.84
N ASP A 45 1.59 1.46 19.59
CA ASP A 45 2.54 2.56 19.47
C ASP A 45 2.63 3.17 18.06
N GLU A 46 1.48 3.28 17.36
CA GLU A 46 1.41 3.94 16.05
C GLU A 46 1.76 5.43 16.17
N LEU A 47 2.63 5.91 15.28
CA LEU A 47 3.03 7.32 15.22
C LEU A 47 2.31 8.07 14.08
N PRO A 48 2.09 9.39 14.27
CA PRO A 48 2.56 10.23 15.37
C PRO A 48 1.68 10.12 16.63
N GLY A 49 2.28 10.40 17.80
CA GLY A 49 1.58 10.52 19.07
C GLY A 49 1.44 9.24 19.88
N GLU A 50 2.06 8.11 19.48
CA GLU A 50 2.07 6.83 20.21
C GLU A 50 0.65 6.30 20.53
N SER A 51 -0.12 6.05 19.47
CA SER A 51 -1.52 5.60 19.58
C SER A 51 -1.61 4.06 19.50
N SER A 52 -2.37 3.47 20.43
CA SER A 52 -2.70 2.03 20.39
C SER A 52 -4.22 1.83 20.20
N HIS A 53 -4.60 1.09 19.16
CA HIS A 53 -6.00 0.94 18.77
C HIS A 53 -6.21 -0.24 17.82
N ASP A 54 -7.48 -0.60 17.64
CA ASP A 54 -7.95 -1.54 16.62
C ASP A 54 -8.59 -0.81 15.44
N TYR A 55 -8.54 -1.43 14.28
CA TYR A 55 -9.28 -0.97 13.09
C TYR A 55 -9.62 -2.12 12.14
N LEU A 56 -10.65 -1.90 11.35
CA LEU A 56 -10.97 -2.74 10.20
C LEU A 56 -10.51 -2.02 8.93
N GLU A 57 -9.69 -2.70 8.16
CA GLU A 57 -9.29 -2.25 6.84
C GLU A 57 -10.02 -3.08 5.78
N MET A 58 -10.69 -2.42 4.85
CA MET A 58 -11.12 -3.00 3.58
C MET A 58 -10.07 -2.65 2.54
N GLU A 59 -9.37 -3.65 2.02
CA GLU A 59 -8.29 -3.48 1.06
C GLU A 59 -8.65 -4.16 -0.25
N PHE A 60 -8.37 -3.50 -1.37
CA PHE A 60 -8.66 -4.02 -2.70
C PHE A 60 -7.61 -3.57 -3.72
N GLY A 61 -7.50 -4.34 -4.78
CA GLY A 61 -6.66 -4.00 -5.91
C GLY A 61 -7.00 -4.82 -7.15
N GLY A 62 -6.33 -4.48 -8.23
CA GLY A 62 -6.51 -5.18 -9.49
C GLY A 62 -6.02 -4.38 -10.68
N ARG A 63 -6.19 -4.99 -11.85
CA ARG A 63 -5.99 -4.32 -13.13
C ARG A 63 -7.27 -4.41 -13.94
N SER A 64 -7.63 -3.32 -14.61
CA SER A 64 -8.69 -3.28 -15.60
C SER A 64 -8.25 -2.44 -16.79
N GLY A 65 -8.05 -3.08 -17.91
CA GLY A 65 -7.47 -2.46 -19.09
C GLY A 65 -6.10 -1.85 -18.81
N ILE A 66 -5.98 -0.55 -19.06
CA ILE A 66 -4.74 0.20 -18.83
C ILE A 66 -4.58 0.68 -17.38
N PHE A 67 -5.58 0.47 -16.52
CA PHE A 67 -5.53 0.94 -15.12
C PHE A 67 -5.08 -0.16 -14.18
N ASP A 68 -4.08 0.14 -13.36
CA ASP A 68 -3.67 -0.62 -12.19
C ASP A 68 -4.24 0.10 -10.96
N LEU A 69 -5.03 -0.61 -10.17
CA LEU A 69 -5.85 -0.06 -9.10
C LEU A 69 -5.43 -0.65 -7.75
N TYR A 70 -5.26 0.22 -6.77
CA TYR A 70 -5.06 -0.15 -5.38
C TYR A 70 -5.76 0.85 -4.47
N GLY A 71 -6.35 0.37 -3.40
CA GLY A 71 -6.92 1.24 -2.39
C GLY A 71 -7.30 0.49 -1.13
N TYR A 72 -7.46 1.24 -0.06
CA TYR A 72 -8.02 0.75 1.18
C TYR A 72 -8.81 1.82 1.94
N VAL A 73 -9.65 1.35 2.84
CA VAL A 73 -10.42 2.17 3.77
C VAL A 73 -10.26 1.55 5.15
N ASP A 74 -9.74 2.34 6.08
CA ASP A 74 -9.65 2.02 7.51
C ASP A 74 -10.85 2.58 8.25
N VAL A 75 -11.39 1.79 9.17
CA VAL A 75 -12.41 2.21 10.13
C VAL A 75 -11.87 1.95 11.53
N PHE A 76 -11.55 3.03 12.23
CA PHE A 76 -10.90 2.99 13.55
C PHE A 76 -11.90 2.79 14.68
N ASN A 77 -11.44 2.19 15.78
CA ASN A 77 -12.19 2.00 17.02
C ASN A 77 -13.59 1.42 16.74
N LEU A 78 -13.64 0.23 16.16
CA LEU A 78 -14.86 -0.46 15.72
C LEU A 78 -15.91 -0.62 16.84
N THR A 79 -15.44 -0.92 18.05
CA THR A 79 -16.30 -1.17 19.20
C THR A 79 -16.74 0.12 19.90
N SER A 80 -16.29 1.28 19.43
CA SER A 80 -16.52 2.58 20.06
C SER A 80 -16.06 2.60 21.53
N ASP A 81 -14.95 1.93 21.81
CA ASP A 81 -14.35 1.88 23.13
C ASP A 81 -13.89 3.29 23.55
N PRO A 82 -14.41 3.84 24.68
CA PRO A 82 -13.97 5.13 25.15
C PRO A 82 -12.54 5.14 25.69
N GLY A 83 -11.93 3.98 25.95
CA GLY A 83 -10.53 3.81 26.35
C GLY A 83 -9.55 3.71 25.17
N SER A 84 -10.02 3.66 23.93
CA SER A 84 -9.18 3.64 22.74
C SER A 84 -8.54 5.01 22.50
N ASP A 85 -7.28 5.04 22.06
CA ASP A 85 -6.59 6.28 21.66
C ASP A 85 -7.22 6.95 20.43
N LYS A 86 -8.13 6.26 19.72
CA LYS A 86 -8.96 6.83 18.66
C LYS A 86 -10.36 7.28 19.15
N ALA A 87 -10.62 7.27 20.44
CA ALA A 87 -11.88 7.76 20.99
C ALA A 87 -12.02 9.28 20.72
N GLY A 88 -13.09 9.67 20.01
CA GLY A 88 -13.33 11.06 19.62
C GLY A 88 -12.51 11.56 18.44
N ALA A 89 -11.60 10.75 17.88
CA ALA A 89 -10.89 11.06 16.65
C ALA A 89 -11.72 10.73 15.39
N GLU A 90 -11.22 11.12 14.21
CA GLU A 90 -11.81 10.74 12.93
C GLU A 90 -11.86 9.21 12.80
N LYS A 91 -13.03 8.72 12.41
CA LYS A 91 -13.31 7.27 12.35
C LYS A 91 -12.75 6.59 11.12
N MET A 92 -12.38 7.33 10.08
CA MET A 92 -12.03 6.76 8.78
C MET A 92 -10.77 7.39 8.22
N PHE A 93 -9.98 6.55 7.55
CA PHE A 93 -8.94 6.95 6.63
C PHE A 93 -9.09 6.18 5.34
N MET A 94 -8.86 6.84 4.21
CA MET A 94 -8.90 6.21 2.88
C MET A 94 -7.63 6.52 2.11
N LYS A 95 -7.10 5.52 1.42
CA LYS A 95 -6.03 5.65 0.42
C LYS A 95 -6.51 5.05 -0.89
N PHE A 96 -6.34 5.79 -2.00
CA PHE A 96 -6.64 5.28 -3.33
C PHE A 96 -5.52 5.68 -4.30
N ALA A 97 -4.89 4.71 -4.95
CA ALA A 97 -3.68 4.87 -5.74
C ALA A 97 -3.82 4.27 -7.15
N PRO A 98 -4.67 4.84 -8.02
CA PRO A 98 -4.76 4.39 -9.40
C PRO A 98 -3.52 4.81 -10.19
N ARG A 99 -3.04 3.88 -11.04
CA ARG A 99 -1.96 4.13 -12.00
C ARG A 99 -2.46 3.83 -13.41
N MET A 100 -2.07 4.63 -14.38
CA MET A 100 -2.41 4.43 -15.80
C MET A 100 -1.16 3.97 -16.56
N SER A 101 -1.20 2.78 -17.13
CA SER A 101 -0.11 2.19 -17.91
C SER A 101 0.17 2.98 -19.18
N LEU A 102 1.41 3.42 -19.35
CA LEU A 102 1.89 4.05 -20.57
C LEU A 102 2.10 3.02 -21.68
N ASP A 103 2.45 1.79 -21.33
CA ASP A 103 2.55 0.66 -22.24
C ASP A 103 1.18 0.35 -22.84
N GLY A 104 0.17 0.20 -22.00
CA GLY A 104 -1.20 -0.03 -22.44
C GLY A 104 -1.80 1.14 -23.24
N LEU A 105 -1.51 2.38 -22.85
CA LEU A 105 -1.98 3.58 -23.55
C LEU A 105 -1.38 3.73 -24.95
N THR A 106 -0.09 3.39 -25.09
CA THR A 106 0.64 3.56 -26.35
C THR A 106 0.62 2.32 -27.23
N GLY A 107 0.26 1.14 -26.70
CA GLY A 107 0.38 -0.16 -27.35
C GLY A 107 1.84 -0.56 -27.61
N LYS A 108 2.79 0.02 -26.89
CA LYS A 108 4.23 -0.24 -27.05
C LYS A 108 4.79 -0.80 -25.76
N ASP A 109 5.74 -1.71 -25.89
CA ASP A 109 6.57 -2.15 -24.79
C ASP A 109 7.59 -1.05 -24.46
N LEU A 110 7.45 -0.44 -23.27
CA LEU A 110 8.34 0.60 -22.75
C LEU A 110 9.28 0.05 -21.68
N SER A 111 9.36 -1.27 -21.50
CA SER A 111 10.25 -1.91 -20.55
C SER A 111 11.73 -1.71 -20.92
N PHE A 112 12.58 -1.56 -19.90
CA PHE A 112 14.04 -1.48 -20.08
C PHE A 112 14.79 -1.88 -18.82
N GLY A 113 15.82 -2.70 -18.95
CA GLY A 113 16.60 -3.18 -17.80
C GLY A 113 15.68 -3.84 -16.75
N PRO A 114 15.69 -3.41 -15.48
CA PRO A 114 14.81 -3.94 -14.45
C PRO A 114 13.38 -3.36 -14.48
N VAL A 115 13.13 -2.27 -15.22
CA VAL A 115 11.82 -1.63 -15.37
C VAL A 115 10.94 -2.47 -16.28
N GLN A 116 9.79 -2.89 -15.75
CA GLN A 116 8.86 -3.78 -16.44
C GLN A 116 7.68 -3.05 -17.07
N GLU A 117 7.26 -1.95 -16.48
CA GLU A 117 6.13 -1.15 -16.95
C GLU A 117 6.24 0.28 -16.43
N LEU A 118 5.78 1.26 -17.20
CA LEU A 118 5.75 2.68 -16.82
C LEU A 118 4.31 3.18 -16.66
N TYR A 119 4.12 4.10 -15.72
CA TYR A 119 2.80 4.64 -15.37
C TYR A 119 2.79 6.17 -15.19
N VAL A 120 1.67 6.79 -15.52
CA VAL A 120 1.22 7.98 -14.81
C VAL A 120 0.56 7.50 -13.52
N SER A 121 1.08 7.93 -12.39
CA SER A 121 0.63 7.46 -11.07
C SER A 121 -0.04 8.59 -10.30
N THR A 122 -1.12 8.23 -9.61
CA THR A 122 -1.79 9.13 -8.67
C THR A 122 -1.94 8.46 -7.31
N LEU A 123 -2.09 9.26 -6.26
CA LEU A 123 -2.35 8.80 -4.92
C LEU A 123 -3.21 9.85 -4.20
N MET A 124 -4.35 9.42 -3.71
CA MET A 124 -5.26 10.23 -2.90
C MET A 124 -5.30 9.68 -1.49
N GLU A 125 -5.12 10.55 -0.51
CA GLU A 125 -5.26 10.24 0.91
C GLU A 125 -6.30 11.17 1.52
N TRP A 126 -7.21 10.60 2.29
CA TRP A 126 -8.25 11.33 2.97
C TRP A 126 -8.45 10.78 4.38
N GLY A 127 -8.23 11.64 5.39
CA GLY A 127 -8.29 11.32 6.82
C GLY A 127 -9.37 12.11 7.57
N GLY A 128 -10.49 12.44 6.90
CA GLY A 128 -11.57 13.23 7.51
C GLY A 128 -11.30 14.74 7.50
N ASN A 129 -12.03 15.48 8.32
CA ASN A 129 -12.01 16.96 8.28
C ASN A 129 -10.73 17.59 8.83
N SER A 130 -10.10 16.94 9.81
CA SER A 130 -8.88 17.41 10.48
C SER A 130 -7.63 16.59 10.15
N GLY A 131 -7.80 15.52 9.37
CA GLY A 131 -6.74 14.60 9.01
C GLY A 131 -5.98 14.99 7.74
N VAL A 132 -5.15 14.07 7.29
CA VAL A 132 -4.41 14.19 6.03
C VAL A 132 -5.39 14.20 4.86
N ASN A 133 -5.31 15.22 4.01
CA ASN A 133 -6.06 15.34 2.75
C ASN A 133 -5.10 15.73 1.65
N THR A 134 -4.53 14.77 0.97
CA THR A 134 -3.54 15.03 -0.08
C THR A 134 -3.91 14.38 -1.41
N GLN A 135 -3.56 15.07 -2.48
CA GLN A 135 -3.65 14.59 -3.86
C GLN A 135 -2.24 14.57 -4.42
N LYS A 136 -1.82 13.41 -4.92
CA LYS A 136 -0.47 13.26 -5.46
C LYS A 136 -0.56 12.80 -6.91
N VAL A 137 0.30 13.35 -7.75
CA VAL A 137 0.43 12.99 -9.17
C VAL A 137 1.90 12.90 -9.55
N GLY A 138 2.22 11.94 -10.39
CA GLY A 138 3.60 11.74 -10.81
C GLY A 138 3.80 10.56 -11.75
N LEU A 139 4.98 9.98 -11.70
CA LEU A 139 5.37 8.84 -12.51
C LEU A 139 5.57 7.60 -11.63
N GLY A 140 5.26 6.46 -12.19
CA GLY A 140 5.45 5.17 -11.53
C GLY A 140 6.05 4.13 -12.46
N SER A 141 6.54 3.08 -11.87
CA SER A 141 7.02 1.90 -12.58
C SER A 141 6.87 0.64 -11.75
N ASP A 142 6.78 -0.50 -12.42
CA ASP A 142 7.04 -1.80 -11.84
C ASP A 142 8.50 -2.16 -12.12
N VAL A 143 9.25 -2.52 -11.09
CA VAL A 143 10.69 -2.76 -11.17
C VAL A 143 11.02 -4.14 -10.62
N MET A 144 11.78 -4.95 -11.38
CA MET A 144 12.28 -6.24 -10.89
C MET A 144 13.52 -6.05 -10.03
N VAL A 145 13.41 -6.42 -8.77
CA VAL A 145 14.52 -6.36 -7.80
C VAL A 145 14.97 -7.78 -7.48
N PRO A 146 16.30 -8.08 -7.54
CA PRO A 146 16.82 -9.39 -7.17
C PRO A 146 16.29 -9.86 -5.81
N TRP A 147 15.91 -11.12 -5.70
CA TRP A 147 15.28 -11.78 -4.56
C TRP A 147 13.86 -11.26 -4.23
N LEU A 148 13.66 -9.95 -4.14
CA LEU A 148 12.37 -9.37 -3.73
C LEU A 148 11.27 -9.54 -4.78
N GLY A 149 11.66 -9.61 -6.07
CA GLY A 149 10.73 -9.73 -7.19
C GLY A 149 10.27 -8.37 -7.70
N LYS A 150 9.04 -8.31 -8.20
CA LYS A 150 8.44 -7.08 -8.70
C LYS A 150 8.05 -6.16 -7.54
N ILE A 151 8.51 -4.92 -7.59
CA ILE A 151 8.11 -3.85 -6.68
C ILE A 151 7.40 -2.74 -7.47
N GLY A 152 6.39 -2.13 -6.87
CA GLY A 152 5.88 -0.85 -7.36
C GLY A 152 6.77 0.28 -6.86
N LEU A 153 7.15 1.20 -7.74
CA LEU A 153 7.95 2.39 -7.40
C LEU A 153 7.28 3.62 -8.00
N ASN A 154 7.04 4.64 -7.20
CA ASN A 154 6.38 5.86 -7.64
C ASN A 154 7.09 7.11 -7.09
N LEU A 155 7.09 8.18 -7.89
CA LEU A 155 7.54 9.52 -7.51
C LEU A 155 6.40 10.51 -7.78
N TYR A 156 6.00 11.26 -6.76
CA TYR A 156 4.88 12.18 -6.80
C TYR A 156 5.28 13.60 -6.43
N GLY A 157 4.59 14.59 -7.02
CA GLY A 157 4.38 15.89 -6.40
C GLY A 157 3.12 15.80 -5.52
N THR A 158 3.15 16.44 -4.35
CA THR A 158 2.06 16.41 -3.37
C THR A 158 1.33 17.75 -3.33
N TYR A 159 0.02 17.73 -3.56
CA TYR A 159 -0.88 18.86 -3.34
C TYR A 159 -1.63 18.62 -2.03
N ASP A 160 -1.52 19.54 -1.08
CA ASP A 160 -2.24 19.54 0.18
C ASP A 160 -3.58 20.24 0.01
N SER A 161 -4.67 19.46 0.07
CA SER A 161 -6.03 19.99 -0.13
C SER A 161 -6.51 20.87 1.04
N ASN A 162 -5.97 20.67 2.25
CA ASN A 162 -6.30 21.50 3.41
C ASN A 162 -5.70 22.91 3.26
N ASN A 163 -4.44 22.97 2.83
CA ASN A 163 -3.71 24.23 2.61
C ASN A 163 -3.94 24.80 1.20
N LYS A 164 -4.51 24.02 0.28
CA LYS A 164 -4.76 24.39 -1.14
C LYS A 164 -3.48 24.79 -1.87
N ASP A 165 -2.37 24.10 -1.59
CA ASP A 165 -1.07 24.40 -2.14
C ASP A 165 -0.23 23.13 -2.33
N TRP A 166 0.82 23.21 -3.14
CA TRP A 166 1.80 22.16 -3.29
C TRP A 166 2.72 22.12 -2.07
N ASN A 167 3.00 20.90 -1.56
CA ASN A 167 3.86 20.71 -0.39
C ASN A 167 4.78 19.50 -0.61
N GLY A 168 5.88 19.75 -1.32
CA GLY A 168 6.93 18.77 -1.52
C GLY A 168 6.60 17.61 -2.45
N TYR A 169 7.36 16.55 -2.27
CA TYR A 169 7.36 15.35 -3.09
C TYR A 169 7.27 14.10 -2.21
N GLN A 170 6.89 12.97 -2.82
CA GLN A 170 6.91 11.67 -2.16
C GLN A 170 7.48 10.59 -3.09
N VAL A 171 8.40 9.79 -2.57
CA VAL A 171 8.77 8.50 -3.16
C VAL A 171 8.02 7.40 -2.40
N SER A 172 7.37 6.50 -3.15
CA SER A 172 6.70 5.33 -2.60
C SER A 172 7.19 4.06 -3.27
N ALA A 173 7.43 3.02 -2.48
CA ALA A 173 7.64 1.68 -3.01
C ALA A 173 6.83 0.66 -2.20
N ASN A 174 6.41 -0.43 -2.86
CA ASN A 174 5.72 -1.54 -2.21
C ASN A 174 6.17 -2.86 -2.77
N TRP A 175 6.08 -3.91 -1.96
CA TRP A 175 6.48 -5.26 -2.34
C TRP A 175 5.63 -6.32 -1.65
N PHE A 176 5.51 -7.46 -2.36
CA PHE A 176 4.91 -8.68 -1.84
C PHE A 176 5.75 -9.87 -2.31
N LYS A 177 6.39 -10.58 -1.37
CA LYS A 177 7.31 -11.68 -1.66
C LYS A 177 6.93 -12.94 -0.90
N PRO A 178 6.20 -13.90 -1.50
CA PRO A 178 6.13 -15.25 -0.98
C PRO A 178 7.53 -15.89 -1.00
N PHE A 179 7.95 -16.49 0.10
CA PHE A 179 9.30 -17.05 0.20
C PHE A 179 9.36 -18.45 0.79
N TYR A 180 8.29 -18.93 1.41
CA TYR A 180 8.20 -20.27 1.93
C TYR A 180 6.82 -20.87 1.64
N PHE A 181 6.76 -22.06 1.07
CA PHE A 181 5.54 -22.75 0.68
C PHE A 181 5.43 -24.08 1.42
N PHE A 182 4.27 -24.33 2.02
CA PHE A 182 3.96 -25.58 2.70
C PHE A 182 3.30 -26.58 1.73
N GLU A 183 3.37 -27.88 2.04
CA GLU A 183 2.76 -28.93 1.23
C GLU A 183 1.24 -28.79 1.07
N ASN A 184 0.55 -28.19 2.04
CA ASN A 184 -0.89 -27.94 2.01
C ASN A 184 -1.30 -26.73 1.17
N GLY A 185 -0.38 -26.08 0.45
CA GLY A 185 -0.62 -24.93 -0.38
C GLY A 185 -0.59 -23.57 0.36
N SER A 186 -0.49 -23.59 1.70
CA SER A 186 -0.28 -22.35 2.45
C SER A 186 1.15 -21.83 2.26
N PHE A 187 1.39 -20.55 2.54
CA PHE A 187 2.73 -19.98 2.35
C PHE A 187 3.00 -18.85 3.34
N VAL A 188 4.27 -18.47 3.45
CA VAL A 188 4.71 -17.28 4.20
C VAL A 188 5.20 -16.24 3.20
N SER A 189 4.77 -14.98 3.40
CA SER A 189 5.24 -13.83 2.64
C SER A 189 6.01 -12.83 3.51
N TYR A 190 6.93 -12.12 2.87
CA TYR A 190 7.44 -10.83 3.30
C TYR A 190 6.79 -9.75 2.45
N GLN A 191 6.13 -8.79 3.09
CA GLN A 191 5.44 -7.73 2.39
C GLN A 191 5.62 -6.40 3.10
N GLY A 192 5.50 -5.32 2.35
CA GLY A 192 5.63 -4.02 2.96
C GLY A 192 5.61 -2.88 1.95
N TYR A 193 5.84 -1.70 2.50
CA TYR A 193 5.94 -0.48 1.73
C TYR A 193 6.87 0.52 2.41
N ILE A 194 7.29 1.52 1.65
CA ILE A 194 7.91 2.74 2.13
C ILE A 194 7.23 3.92 1.45
N ASP A 195 6.86 4.92 2.24
CA ASP A 195 6.42 6.23 1.79
C ASP A 195 7.35 7.27 2.43
N TYR A 196 8.12 8.00 1.60
CA TYR A 196 9.06 9.01 2.07
C TYR A 196 8.81 10.35 1.39
N GLN A 197 8.52 11.35 2.20
CA GLN A 197 8.25 12.73 1.78
C GLN A 197 9.51 13.58 1.93
N PHE A 198 9.72 14.50 0.99
CA PHE A 198 10.86 15.42 1.00
C PHE A 198 10.54 16.74 0.30
N GLY A 199 11.34 17.76 0.58
CA GLY A 199 11.10 19.10 0.06
C GLY A 199 9.82 19.72 0.61
N LEU A 200 9.43 19.34 1.84
CA LEU A 200 8.29 19.91 2.54
C LEU A 200 8.61 21.34 2.94
N GLU A 201 7.62 22.23 2.78
CA GLU A 201 7.77 23.65 3.05
C GLU A 201 7.56 23.98 4.53
N ASP A 202 8.44 24.77 5.12
CA ASP A 202 8.41 25.16 6.54
C ASP A 202 7.10 25.84 6.97
N LYS A 203 6.38 26.44 6.02
CA LYS A 203 5.05 27.05 6.30
C LYS A 203 3.95 26.02 6.62
N TYR A 204 4.15 24.75 6.24
CA TYR A 204 3.16 23.67 6.42
C TYR A 204 3.67 22.51 7.26
N SER A 205 4.98 22.38 7.40
CA SER A 205 5.63 21.22 8.00
C SER A 205 6.74 21.67 8.94
N SER A 206 6.87 21.03 10.08
CA SER A 206 7.95 21.33 11.04
C SER A 206 9.26 20.58 10.75
N ALA A 207 9.22 19.61 9.84
CA ALA A 207 10.39 18.92 9.28
C ALA A 207 10.33 18.98 7.74
N SER A 208 11.46 19.17 7.08
CA SER A 208 11.56 19.26 5.62
C SER A 208 11.42 17.91 4.90
N ASN A 209 11.45 16.83 5.65
CA ASN A 209 11.30 15.46 5.14
C ASN A 209 10.81 14.52 6.24
N GLY A 210 10.27 13.37 5.85
CA GLY A 210 9.83 12.35 6.80
C GLY A 210 9.14 11.21 6.07
N GLY A 211 8.81 10.15 6.79
CA GLY A 211 8.12 9.02 6.16
C GLY A 211 7.99 7.82 7.08
N ALA A 212 7.49 6.74 6.49
CA ALA A 212 7.36 5.47 7.18
C ALA A 212 7.70 4.31 6.26
N MET A 213 8.19 3.22 6.87
CA MET A 213 8.45 1.96 6.21
C MET A 213 7.80 0.83 7.02
N TYR A 214 6.90 0.09 6.39
CA TYR A 214 6.27 -1.08 6.97
C TYR A 214 6.93 -2.36 6.47
N ASN A 215 7.16 -3.30 7.38
CA ASN A 215 7.74 -4.61 7.10
C ASN A 215 6.92 -5.68 7.81
N GLY A 216 6.24 -6.54 7.05
CA GLY A 216 5.35 -7.56 7.57
C GLY A 216 5.74 -8.96 7.16
N ILE A 217 5.59 -9.91 8.09
CA ILE A 217 5.66 -11.35 7.83
C ILE A 217 4.27 -11.93 8.05
N TYR A 218 3.76 -12.61 7.02
CA TYR A 218 2.39 -13.14 7.02
C TYR A 218 2.38 -14.60 6.60
N TRP A 219 1.64 -15.41 7.35
CA TRP A 219 1.21 -16.74 6.89
C TRP A 219 -0.12 -16.62 6.16
N HIS A 220 -0.25 -17.31 5.03
CA HIS A 220 -1.42 -17.29 4.18
C HIS A 220 -1.96 -18.70 3.94
N SER A 221 -3.28 -18.86 4.04
CA SER A 221 -4.05 -19.95 3.46
C SER A 221 -4.91 -19.43 2.31
N ASP A 222 -5.80 -20.27 1.78
CA ASP A 222 -6.67 -19.87 0.66
C ASP A 222 -7.51 -18.61 0.99
N ARG A 223 -8.12 -18.60 2.18
CA ARG A 223 -9.06 -17.53 2.59
C ARG A 223 -8.58 -16.67 3.74
N PHE A 224 -7.53 -17.07 4.44
CA PHE A 224 -7.07 -16.36 5.63
C PHE A 224 -5.60 -16.00 5.53
N ALA A 225 -5.23 -14.93 6.22
CA ALA A 225 -3.84 -14.68 6.57
C ALA A 225 -3.77 -14.19 8.02
N VAL A 226 -2.62 -14.44 8.64
CA VAL A 226 -2.28 -13.89 9.96
C VAL A 226 -0.86 -13.37 9.86
N GLY A 227 -0.63 -12.17 10.36
CA GLY A 227 0.67 -11.54 10.25
C GLY A 227 1.03 -10.61 11.38
N TYR A 228 2.30 -10.33 11.43
CA TYR A 228 2.91 -9.32 12.26
C TYR A 228 3.70 -8.36 11.39
N GLY A 229 3.56 -7.05 11.66
CA GLY A 229 4.30 -5.99 10.99
C GLY A 229 5.01 -5.07 11.97
N LEU A 230 6.18 -4.61 11.56
CA LEU A 230 6.93 -3.55 12.21
C LEU A 230 6.95 -2.34 11.26
N LYS A 231 6.50 -1.20 11.74
CA LYS A 231 6.52 0.07 11.01
C LYS A 231 7.51 1.02 11.64
N GLY A 232 8.54 1.39 10.90
CA GLY A 232 9.48 2.42 11.29
C GLY A 232 9.01 3.78 10.77
N TYR A 233 9.16 4.81 11.59
CA TYR A 233 8.76 6.18 11.28
C TYR A 233 9.93 7.14 11.45
N LYS A 234 9.97 8.16 10.62
CA LYS A 234 10.90 9.28 10.71
C LYS A 234 10.15 10.57 10.40
N ASP A 235 10.00 11.44 11.41
CA ASP A 235 9.30 12.73 11.26
C ASP A 235 8.03 12.60 10.40
N ILE A 236 7.20 11.59 10.73
CA ILE A 236 6.06 11.20 9.89
C ILE A 236 5.13 12.38 9.63
N TYR A 237 4.65 12.51 8.39
CA TYR A 237 3.84 13.63 7.89
C TYR A 237 4.54 15.01 7.94
N GLY A 238 5.88 15.05 7.98
CA GLY A 238 6.64 16.30 8.12
C GLY A 238 6.51 16.92 9.51
N ILE A 239 6.16 16.13 10.52
CA ILE A 239 6.09 16.56 11.92
C ILE A 239 7.42 16.20 12.58
N LYS A 240 8.14 17.22 13.05
CA LYS A 240 9.42 17.03 13.74
C LYS A 240 9.23 16.31 15.06
N ASP A 241 10.04 15.29 15.31
CA ASP A 241 10.08 14.57 16.59
C ASP A 241 10.52 15.46 17.74
N THR A 242 9.82 15.37 18.86
CA THR A 242 10.12 16.13 20.09
C THR A 242 9.86 15.28 21.33
N ASP A 243 10.35 15.70 22.48
CA ASP A 243 10.06 15.03 23.77
C ASP A 243 8.56 15.03 24.13
N GLY A 244 7.81 16.03 23.65
CA GLY A 244 6.39 16.19 23.92
C GLY A 244 5.46 15.57 22.89
N PHE A 245 5.97 15.19 21.71
CA PHE A 245 5.16 14.59 20.64
C PHE A 245 6.02 13.73 19.73
N LYS A 246 5.85 12.42 19.83
CA LYS A 246 6.64 11.44 19.07
C LYS A 246 6.16 11.29 17.64
N SER A 247 7.08 11.42 16.70
CA SER A 247 6.87 11.22 15.25
C SER A 247 7.96 10.37 14.59
N THR A 248 8.97 9.97 15.38
CA THR A 248 10.07 9.08 14.97
C THR A 248 10.16 7.93 15.96
N GLY A 249 10.20 6.69 15.46
CA GLY A 249 10.22 5.49 16.28
C GLY A 249 9.68 4.28 15.55
N PHE A 250 9.09 3.34 16.30
CA PHE A 250 8.53 2.12 15.75
C PHE A 250 7.12 1.91 16.29
N GLY A 251 6.24 1.37 15.44
CA GLY A 251 4.94 0.86 15.82
C GLY A 251 4.81 -0.60 15.38
N HIS A 252 3.99 -1.36 16.11
CA HIS A 252 3.77 -2.77 15.89
C HIS A 252 2.35 -3.04 15.41
N TYR A 253 2.19 -4.02 14.53
CA TYR A 253 0.90 -4.35 13.95
C TYR A 253 0.68 -5.86 13.97
N VAL A 254 -0.51 -6.27 14.39
CA VAL A 254 -0.99 -7.65 14.25
C VAL A 254 -2.22 -7.63 13.36
N ALA A 255 -2.27 -8.54 12.41
CA ALA A 255 -3.35 -8.62 11.43
C ALA A 255 -3.97 -10.01 11.36
N VAL A 256 -5.29 -10.05 11.22
CA VAL A 256 -6.04 -11.21 10.77
C VAL A 256 -6.81 -10.81 9.52
N THR A 257 -6.58 -11.50 8.42
CA THR A 257 -7.14 -11.19 7.10
C THR A 257 -8.14 -12.25 6.67
N TYR A 258 -9.25 -11.81 6.06
CA TYR A 258 -10.14 -12.65 5.27
C TYR A 258 -10.13 -12.21 3.81
N LYS A 259 -9.89 -13.16 2.90
CA LYS A 259 -9.78 -12.95 1.44
C LYS A 259 -11.04 -13.46 0.73
N PHE A 260 -11.53 -12.71 -0.25
CA PHE A 260 -12.72 -13.04 -1.05
C PHE A 260 -12.37 -13.74 -2.36
#